data_d5ea83a5828fbb57e72ea0a113eba76d
#
_entry.id   d5ea83a5828fbb57e72ea0a113eba76d
#
_cell.length_a   1.000
_cell.length_b   1.000
_cell.length_c   1.000
_cell.angle_alpha   90.00
_cell.angle_beta   90.00
_cell.angle_gamma   90.00
#
_symmetry.space_group_name_H-M   'P 1'
#
loop_
_entity.id
_entity.type
_entity.pdbx_description
1 polymer ?
#
loop_
_entity_poly.entity_id
_entity_poly.type
_entity_poly.pdbx_seq_one_letter_code
_entity_poly.pdbx_strand_id
1 'polypeptide(L)'
;MKFFVRVLPYAALVVLAGCETVQTTDAGAVGVTREQRVTTMVSSQEIEQQAAKEYAQLMSEAQKKGLLNRDPQQVARVRTITQRLVPQVAVFRKDALQWKWESNVLTSKDINAWCMPGGKMAVYTGLIER
;
A
#
# COMPACT_ATOMS: atom_id res chain seq x y z
N MET A 1 56.06 40.49 -2.68
CA MET A 1 54.60 40.37 -2.60
C MET A 1 54.25 38.91 -2.95
N LYS A 2 53.97 38.06 -1.94
CA LYS A 2 53.69 36.64 -2.13
C LYS A 2 52.17 36.44 -2.03
N PHE A 3 51.53 36.13 -3.14
CA PHE A 3 50.12 35.77 -3.17
C PHE A 3 49.95 34.32 -2.68
N PHE A 4 49.37 34.15 -1.50
CA PHE A 4 48.89 32.86 -1.01
C PHE A 4 47.49 32.58 -1.60
N VAL A 5 47.44 31.69 -2.57
CA VAL A 5 46.17 31.14 -3.04
C VAL A 5 45.71 30.07 -2.05
N ARG A 6 44.66 30.37 -1.27
CA ARG A 6 43.98 29.39 -0.40
C ARG A 6 43.06 28.54 -1.26
N VAL A 7 43.49 27.30 -1.50
CA VAL A 7 42.64 26.26 -2.09
C VAL A 7 41.72 25.72 -0.97
N LEU A 8 40.43 26.05 -1.02
CA LEU A 8 39.42 25.41 -0.19
C LEU A 8 39.13 23.99 -0.75
N PRO A 9 39.21 22.94 0.09
CA PRO A 9 38.75 21.63 -0.36
C PRO A 9 37.21 21.63 -0.41
N TYR A 10 36.66 21.51 -1.60
CA TYR A 10 35.24 21.16 -1.80
C TYR A 10 35.03 19.72 -1.30
N ALA A 11 34.48 19.57 -0.13
CA ALA A 11 33.98 18.28 0.34
C ALA A 11 32.72 17.92 -0.48
N ALA A 12 32.90 17.06 -1.48
CA ALA A 12 31.79 16.51 -2.24
C ALA A 12 30.95 15.61 -1.30
N LEU A 13 29.78 16.09 -0.91
CA LEU A 13 28.81 15.32 -0.16
C LEU A 13 28.21 14.27 -1.13
N VAL A 14 28.73 13.05 -1.08
CA VAL A 14 28.15 11.92 -1.82
C VAL A 14 26.88 11.51 -1.07
N VAL A 15 25.73 11.93 -1.57
CA VAL A 15 24.43 11.43 -1.12
C VAL A 15 24.31 9.99 -1.63
N LEU A 16 24.56 9.02 -0.75
CA LEU A 16 24.27 7.61 -1.00
C LEU A 16 22.75 7.46 -1.00
N ALA A 17 22.15 7.44 -2.19
CA ALA A 17 20.78 6.97 -2.37
C ALA A 17 20.77 5.48 -2.03
N GLY A 18 20.42 5.15 -0.78
CA GLY A 18 20.31 3.77 -0.31
C GLY A 18 19.02 3.15 -0.85
N CYS A 19 19.10 1.91 -1.36
CA CYS A 19 17.93 1.11 -1.64
C CYS A 19 17.22 0.76 -0.31
N GLU A 20 15.91 0.98 -0.23
CA GLU A 20 15.10 0.54 0.90
C GLU A 20 14.78 -0.95 0.76
N THR A 21 14.98 -1.72 1.84
CA THR A 21 14.59 -3.13 1.90
C THR A 21 13.43 -3.27 2.87
N VAL A 22 12.28 -3.70 2.37
CA VAL A 22 11.06 -3.90 3.15
C VAL A 22 10.80 -5.38 3.33
N GLN A 23 10.58 -5.80 4.57
CA GLN A 23 10.13 -7.14 4.89
C GLN A 23 8.62 -7.24 4.65
N THR A 24 8.21 -8.14 3.77
CA THR A 24 6.81 -8.31 3.38
C THR A 24 6.15 -9.53 4.01
N THR A 25 6.93 -10.48 4.52
CA THR A 25 6.42 -11.65 5.25
C THR A 25 7.45 -12.09 6.28
N ASP A 26 7.04 -12.18 7.55
CA ASP A 26 7.85 -12.72 8.65
C ASP A 26 7.85 -14.27 8.60
N ALA A 27 9.01 -14.87 8.83
CA ALA A 27 9.14 -16.33 8.92
C ALA A 27 8.41 -16.87 10.16
N GLY A 28 7.69 -17.98 10.00
CA GLY A 28 6.97 -18.66 11.08
C GLY A 28 5.55 -18.13 11.33
N ALA A 29 5.09 -17.12 10.60
CA ALA A 29 3.73 -16.62 10.69
C ALA A 29 2.73 -17.69 10.19
N VAL A 30 1.82 -18.15 11.07
CA VAL A 30 0.74 -19.12 10.77
C VAL A 30 1.14 -20.26 9.80
N GLY A 31 2.29 -20.89 10.04
CA GLY A 31 2.80 -22.00 9.23
C GLY A 31 3.56 -21.57 7.97
N VAL A 32 3.76 -20.29 7.73
CA VAL A 32 4.67 -19.80 6.68
C VAL A 32 6.10 -19.93 7.17
N THR A 33 6.92 -20.70 6.44
CA THR A 33 8.31 -21.02 6.84
C THR A 33 9.36 -20.15 6.16
N ARG A 34 8.96 -19.28 5.23
CA ARG A 34 9.89 -18.42 4.49
C ARG A 34 9.67 -16.95 4.83
N GLU A 35 10.77 -16.26 4.93
CA GLU A 35 10.85 -14.81 4.99
C GLU A 35 10.87 -14.22 3.57
N GLN A 36 10.17 -13.14 3.36
CA GLN A 36 10.19 -12.45 2.07
C GLN A 36 10.57 -10.98 2.28
N ARG A 37 11.55 -10.53 1.51
CA ARG A 37 12.01 -9.14 1.49
C ARG A 37 11.97 -8.61 0.06
N VAL A 38 11.59 -7.35 -0.09
CA VAL A 38 11.63 -6.64 -1.35
C VAL A 38 12.54 -5.42 -1.20
N THR A 39 13.53 -5.32 -2.08
CA THR A 39 14.41 -4.15 -2.14
C THR A 39 13.96 -3.26 -3.28
N THR A 40 13.69 -2.00 -3.00
CA THR A 40 13.23 -1.01 -3.97
C THR A 40 14.14 0.22 -3.96
N MET A 41 14.20 0.91 -5.10
CA MET A 41 14.85 2.23 -5.21
C MET A 41 13.90 3.38 -4.81
N VAL A 42 12.64 3.07 -4.57
CA VAL A 42 11.58 3.99 -4.17
C VAL A 42 11.17 3.64 -2.75
N SER A 43 10.99 4.62 -1.89
CA SER A 43 10.60 4.40 -0.50
C SER A 43 9.17 3.81 -0.40
N SER A 44 8.92 3.00 0.63
CA SER A 44 7.58 2.47 0.91
C SER A 44 6.56 3.58 1.05
N GLN A 45 6.93 4.71 1.65
CA GLN A 45 6.06 5.86 1.81
C GLN A 45 5.66 6.48 0.46
N GLU A 46 6.57 6.60 -0.49
CA GLU A 46 6.27 7.11 -1.83
C GLU A 46 5.35 6.16 -2.59
N ILE A 47 5.58 4.85 -2.48
CA ILE A 47 4.69 3.82 -3.07
C ILE A 47 3.29 3.93 -2.49
N GLU A 48 3.14 4.06 -1.16
CA GLU A 48 1.86 4.20 -0.49
C GLU A 48 1.13 5.50 -0.88
N GLN A 49 1.86 6.61 -1.00
CA GLN A 49 1.30 7.88 -1.45
C GLN A 49 0.81 7.82 -2.89
N GLN A 50 1.58 7.20 -3.78
CA GLN A 50 1.19 7.02 -5.17
C GLN A 50 -0.05 6.11 -5.27
N ALA A 51 -0.05 4.98 -4.56
CA ALA A 51 -1.18 4.07 -4.49
C ALA A 51 -2.45 4.77 -3.96
N ALA A 52 -2.32 5.63 -2.95
CA ALA A 52 -3.45 6.39 -2.41
C ALA A 52 -4.03 7.37 -3.44
N LYS A 53 -3.19 8.02 -4.26
CA LYS A 53 -3.64 8.92 -5.35
C LYS A 53 -4.38 8.14 -6.44
N GLU A 54 -3.80 7.04 -6.89
CA GLU A 54 -4.41 6.19 -7.93
C GLU A 54 -5.73 5.61 -7.45
N TYR A 55 -5.77 5.12 -6.21
CA TYR A 55 -7.00 4.63 -5.61
C TYR A 55 -8.09 5.69 -5.54
N ALA A 56 -7.77 6.90 -5.07
CA ALA A 56 -8.73 8.00 -5.01
C ALA A 56 -9.27 8.37 -6.39
N GLN A 57 -8.44 8.33 -7.42
CA GLN A 57 -8.84 8.57 -8.80
C GLN A 57 -9.80 7.49 -9.30
N LEU A 58 -9.47 6.20 -9.08
CA LEU A 58 -10.33 5.06 -9.44
C LEU A 58 -11.70 5.14 -8.73
N MET A 59 -11.71 5.48 -7.43
CA MET A 59 -12.96 5.62 -6.68
C MET A 59 -13.80 6.79 -7.19
N SER A 60 -13.16 7.92 -7.53
CA SER A 60 -13.83 9.08 -8.14
C SER A 60 -14.47 8.74 -9.49
N GLU A 61 -13.76 7.99 -10.33
CA GLU A 61 -14.30 7.54 -11.62
C GLU A 61 -15.46 6.56 -11.45
N ALA A 62 -15.34 5.61 -10.52
CA ALA A 62 -16.41 4.68 -10.17
C ALA A 62 -17.64 5.41 -9.63
N GLN A 63 -17.45 6.43 -8.81
CA GLN A 63 -18.53 7.27 -8.29
C GLN A 63 -19.25 8.02 -9.42
N LYS A 64 -18.51 8.64 -10.35
CA LYS A 64 -19.11 9.33 -11.51
C LYS A 64 -19.93 8.40 -12.40
N LYS A 65 -19.53 7.13 -12.50
CA LYS A 65 -20.24 6.10 -13.26
C LYS A 65 -21.39 5.44 -12.46
N GLY A 66 -21.59 5.82 -11.19
CA GLY A 66 -22.59 5.21 -10.32
C GLY A 66 -22.29 3.74 -9.96
N LEU A 67 -21.02 3.35 -9.96
CA LEU A 67 -20.58 1.97 -9.70
C LEU A 67 -19.99 1.76 -8.30
N LEU A 68 -19.76 2.85 -7.56
CA LEU A 68 -19.14 2.79 -6.24
C LEU A 68 -20.20 2.61 -5.14
N ASN A 69 -20.00 1.61 -4.27
CA ASN A 69 -20.74 1.42 -3.01
C ASN A 69 -22.28 1.49 -3.15
N ARG A 70 -22.83 0.90 -4.20
CA ARG A 70 -24.27 0.99 -4.53
C ARG A 70 -25.17 0.30 -3.50
N ASP A 71 -24.73 -0.82 -2.96
CA ASP A 71 -25.48 -1.59 -1.97
C ASP A 71 -24.86 -1.40 -0.58
N PRO A 72 -25.57 -0.68 0.33
CA PRO A 72 -25.07 -0.45 1.69
C PRO A 72 -24.86 -1.74 2.50
N GLN A 73 -25.61 -2.81 2.23
CA GLN A 73 -25.47 -4.07 2.95
C GLN A 73 -24.17 -4.78 2.53
N GLN A 74 -23.88 -4.83 1.23
CA GLN A 74 -22.60 -5.38 0.74
C GLN A 74 -21.42 -4.57 1.25
N VAL A 75 -21.51 -3.23 1.26
CA VAL A 75 -20.48 -2.35 1.81
C VAL A 75 -20.24 -2.63 3.30
N ALA A 76 -21.31 -2.70 4.10
CA ALA A 76 -21.20 -3.00 5.53
C ALA A 76 -20.56 -4.38 5.76
N ARG A 77 -20.97 -5.41 4.99
CA ARG A 77 -20.39 -6.76 5.07
C ARG A 77 -18.88 -6.73 4.78
N VAL A 78 -18.45 -6.11 3.68
CA VAL A 78 -17.04 -6.02 3.29
C VAL A 78 -16.23 -5.28 4.37
N ARG A 79 -16.73 -4.14 4.87
CA ARG A 79 -16.06 -3.38 5.93
C ARG A 79 -15.93 -4.17 7.23
N THR A 80 -16.96 -4.89 7.64
CA THR A 80 -16.93 -5.75 8.83
C THR A 80 -15.87 -6.84 8.67
N ILE A 81 -15.78 -7.48 7.50
CA ILE A 81 -14.76 -8.49 7.23
C ILE A 81 -13.37 -7.85 7.28
N THR A 82 -13.16 -6.71 6.63
CA THR A 82 -11.89 -5.98 6.65
C THR A 82 -11.46 -5.65 8.09
N GLN A 83 -12.36 -5.11 8.91
CA GLN A 83 -12.08 -4.79 10.32
C GLN A 83 -11.65 -6.01 11.15
N ARG A 84 -12.15 -7.18 10.84
CA ARG A 84 -11.76 -8.44 11.50
C ARG A 84 -10.41 -8.97 11.01
N LEU A 85 -10.07 -8.74 9.75
CA LEU A 85 -8.82 -9.21 9.13
C LEU A 85 -7.62 -8.30 9.44
N VAL A 86 -7.81 -6.97 9.47
CA VAL A 86 -6.72 -6.00 9.66
C VAL A 86 -5.88 -6.28 10.90
N PRO A 87 -6.42 -6.58 12.10
CA PRO A 87 -5.59 -6.91 13.27
C PRO A 87 -4.67 -8.13 13.05
N GLN A 88 -5.05 -9.04 12.15
CA GLN A 88 -4.30 -10.26 11.88
C GLN A 88 -3.10 -10.04 10.93
N VAL A 89 -3.05 -8.92 10.22
CA VAL A 89 -1.95 -8.64 9.26
C VAL A 89 -0.61 -8.46 9.96
N ALA A 90 -0.61 -8.09 11.24
CA ALA A 90 0.59 -7.92 12.05
C ALA A 90 1.45 -9.19 12.15
N VAL A 91 0.81 -10.37 12.02
CA VAL A 91 1.50 -11.68 12.02
C VAL A 91 2.44 -11.79 10.81
N PHE A 92 2.09 -11.13 9.70
CA PHE A 92 2.87 -11.16 8.47
C PHE A 92 3.72 -9.90 8.30
N ARG A 93 3.13 -8.73 8.62
CA ARG A 93 3.72 -7.43 8.36
C ARG A 93 3.26 -6.40 9.42
N LYS A 94 4.18 -6.06 10.34
CA LYS A 94 3.86 -5.22 11.51
C LYS A 94 3.50 -3.78 11.16
N ASP A 95 4.16 -3.19 10.17
CA ASP A 95 3.92 -1.83 9.70
C ASP A 95 2.53 -1.65 9.08
N ALA A 96 1.93 -2.73 8.56
CA ALA A 96 0.60 -2.69 7.96
C ALA A 96 -0.51 -2.32 8.96
N LEU A 97 -0.29 -2.42 10.27
CA LEU A 97 -1.21 -1.90 11.29
C LEU A 97 -1.33 -0.37 11.26
N GLN A 98 -0.31 0.32 10.75
CA GLN A 98 -0.28 1.78 10.65
C GLN A 98 -0.91 2.30 9.34
N TRP A 99 -1.26 1.42 8.42
CA TRP A 99 -1.85 1.80 7.15
C TRP A 99 -3.26 2.36 7.34
N LYS A 100 -3.60 3.31 6.48
CA LYS A 100 -4.96 3.88 6.41
C LYS A 100 -5.86 2.95 5.59
N TRP A 101 -6.24 1.83 6.21
CA TRP A 101 -7.09 0.82 5.59
C TRP A 101 -8.41 1.41 5.11
N GLU A 102 -8.76 1.12 3.88
CA GLU A 102 -9.98 1.55 3.23
C GLU A 102 -10.50 0.43 2.33
N SER A 103 -11.80 0.11 2.43
CA SER A 103 -12.43 -0.90 1.60
C SER A 103 -13.70 -0.35 0.95
N ASN A 104 -13.79 -0.52 -0.36
CA ASN A 104 -14.93 -0.11 -1.16
C ASN A 104 -15.45 -1.28 -2.01
N VAL A 105 -16.73 -1.22 -2.39
CA VAL A 105 -17.38 -2.19 -3.28
C VAL A 105 -17.59 -1.55 -4.65
N LEU A 106 -17.12 -2.24 -5.69
CA LEU A 106 -17.30 -1.84 -7.08
C LEU A 106 -18.32 -2.75 -7.76
N THR A 107 -19.30 -2.16 -8.41
CA THR A 107 -20.26 -2.92 -9.21
C THR A 107 -19.59 -3.44 -10.47
N SER A 108 -19.34 -4.74 -10.53
CA SER A 108 -18.80 -5.47 -11.68
C SER A 108 -19.20 -6.93 -11.59
N LYS A 109 -19.38 -7.58 -12.73
CA LYS A 109 -19.62 -9.04 -12.80
C LYS A 109 -18.35 -9.87 -12.60
N ASP A 110 -17.18 -9.22 -12.61
CA ASP A 110 -15.90 -9.90 -12.43
C ASP A 110 -15.80 -10.47 -11.02
N ILE A 111 -15.29 -11.70 -10.93
CA ILE A 111 -14.99 -12.35 -9.65
C ILE A 111 -13.60 -11.92 -9.21
N ASN A 112 -13.51 -10.75 -8.61
CA ASN A 112 -12.23 -10.14 -8.26
C ASN A 112 -12.29 -9.29 -7.01
N ALA A 113 -11.14 -9.17 -6.34
CA ALA A 113 -10.84 -8.21 -5.31
C ALA A 113 -9.35 -7.89 -5.37
N TRP A 114 -8.94 -6.68 -4.98
CA TRP A 114 -7.54 -6.28 -4.97
C TRP A 114 -7.24 -5.34 -3.81
N CYS A 115 -5.97 -5.28 -3.45
CA CYS A 115 -5.46 -4.39 -2.41
C CYS A 115 -4.16 -3.74 -2.91
N MET A 116 -4.13 -2.41 -2.86
CA MET A 116 -2.95 -1.62 -3.16
C MET A 116 -2.14 -1.34 -1.87
N PRO A 117 -0.85 -0.98 -1.98
CA PRO A 117 -0.04 -0.54 -0.86
C PRO A 117 -0.73 0.53 -0.01
N GLY A 118 -0.50 0.50 1.32
CA GLY A 118 -1.20 1.38 2.25
C GLY A 118 -2.63 0.96 2.59
N GLY A 119 -3.03 -0.29 2.23
CA GLY A 119 -4.31 -0.88 2.63
C GLY A 119 -5.52 -0.38 1.85
N LYS A 120 -5.36 0.00 0.59
CA LYS A 120 -6.43 0.47 -0.29
C LYS A 120 -7.07 -0.71 -1.03
N MET A 121 -8.31 -1.07 -0.68
CA MET A 121 -8.97 -2.30 -1.13
C MET A 121 -10.23 -2.00 -1.95
N ALA A 122 -10.46 -2.82 -2.96
CA ALA A 122 -11.75 -2.89 -3.64
C ALA A 122 -12.19 -4.34 -3.82
N VAL A 123 -13.48 -4.57 -3.62
CA VAL A 123 -14.13 -5.88 -3.81
C VAL A 123 -15.23 -5.72 -4.84
N TYR A 124 -15.27 -6.60 -5.81
CA TYR A 124 -16.28 -6.54 -6.87
C TYR A 124 -17.54 -7.31 -6.47
N THR A 125 -18.71 -6.80 -6.88
CA THR A 125 -19.99 -7.45 -6.58
C THR A 125 -20.03 -8.88 -7.10
N GLY A 126 -19.43 -9.18 -8.25
CA GLY A 126 -19.35 -10.54 -8.78
C GLY A 126 -18.61 -11.53 -7.87
N LEU A 127 -17.73 -11.09 -6.99
CA LEU A 127 -17.11 -11.93 -5.95
C LEU A 127 -18.04 -12.10 -4.74
N ILE A 128 -18.80 -11.07 -4.37
CA ILE A 128 -19.66 -11.08 -3.17
C ILE A 128 -20.89 -11.98 -3.38
N GLU A 129 -21.37 -12.07 -4.62
CA GLU A 129 -22.60 -12.76 -5.02
C GLU A 129 -22.40 -14.26 -5.31
N ARG A 130 -21.16 -14.75 -5.19
CA ARG A 130 -20.83 -16.17 -5.30
C ARG A 130 -20.96 -16.91 -3.98
#